data_733e305d8a0566e926b169c00b6bd06f
#
_entry.id   733e305d8a0566e926b169c00b6bd06f
#
_cell.length_a   1.000
_cell.length_b   1.000
_cell.length_c   1.000
_cell.angle_alpha   90.00
_cell.angle_beta   90.00
_cell.angle_gamma   90.00
#
_symmetry.space_group_name_H-M   'P 1'
#
loop_
_entity.id
_entity.type
_entity.pdbx_description
1 polymer ?
#
loop_
_entity_poly.entity_id
_entity_poly.type
_entity_poly.pdbx_seq_one_letter_code
_entity_poly.pdbx_strand_id
1 'polypeptide(L)'
;MKHRRLAILSILMCLAGTALGARPYPAQVWQIGKTDNSSAEFALDKQGYSALPERFPAGVALYTVGRSASTDIPFVIPGPADSWAGNVQGGILIRFAVKQADPAAALRLAFDFVEVHSASAPRIEVSLNGFRTEVQTPAGADQNYLDTRKTPSKGLSAEVEIPAGTLCSGDNILSIRSVAGSWMVLDALRLESTVPVATTAPKGGVTLFSAVSEPALIYGKTPDEQLHPVVLNVANWDAKPRKATWSYDGKPGGELRLAPGMNSLQVGIPEGYDGRQVTFALEASGSRQTLDAEILPAERWTIYLVQHTHTDIGYTKPQTEILTEHLRYIDYALEYCEATENYPDDAKFRWTCEASWAVREWLRIRPQEQIDKFLHYVKNGQIEVTAMFFNMSELSGENAYKTFLEPIAGFHELGIPVQTAMQDDVNGVAWCLADYLPDLGVKYLTMGSNGHRALIPFDRPTLYRWESPSGKSLLSFRADHYMTANFWGIDRGDMEGVRNGVFSYIRTLRSRGYDFPLITAQYSGYSTDNSPPSMQECALIRDWNDHY
;
A
#
# COMPACT_ATOMS: atom_id res chain seq x y z
N MET A 1 -33.98 15.10 33.40
CA MET A 1 -32.78 15.64 32.75
C MET A 1 -32.88 15.41 31.26
N LYS A 2 -32.96 16.48 30.49
CA LYS A 2 -33.37 16.44 29.07
C LYS A 2 -32.15 16.17 28.16
N HIS A 3 -32.14 15.02 27.48
CA HIS A 3 -31.21 14.75 26.38
C HIS A 3 -31.66 15.51 25.12
N ARG A 4 -30.88 16.48 24.70
CA ARG A 4 -31.01 17.09 23.35
C ARG A 4 -30.30 16.18 22.34
N ARG A 5 -31.09 15.52 21.50
CA ARG A 5 -30.61 14.88 20.26
C ARG A 5 -30.51 15.97 19.21
N LEU A 6 -29.31 16.22 18.70
CA LEU A 6 -29.10 16.98 17.47
C LEU A 6 -29.47 16.07 16.29
N ALA A 7 -30.55 16.37 15.62
CA ALA A 7 -30.91 15.75 14.36
C ALA A 7 -30.20 16.53 13.24
N ILE A 8 -29.27 15.88 12.56
CA ILE A 8 -28.73 16.38 11.30
C ILE A 8 -29.75 16.06 10.22
N LEU A 9 -30.42 17.08 9.76
CA LEU A 9 -31.43 17.02 8.70
C LEU A 9 -30.66 17.02 7.36
N SER A 10 -30.45 15.86 6.75
CA SER A 10 -30.00 15.75 5.35
C SER A 10 -31.18 16.12 4.45
N ILE A 11 -31.15 17.33 3.93
CA ILE A 11 -32.12 17.76 2.91
C ILE A 11 -31.69 17.14 1.57
N LEU A 12 -32.33 16.04 1.20
CA LEU A 12 -32.32 15.51 -0.16
C LEU A 12 -33.22 16.41 -1.00
N MET A 13 -32.65 17.42 -1.63
CA MET A 13 -33.35 18.18 -2.66
C MET A 13 -33.31 17.39 -3.97
N CYS A 14 -34.30 16.55 -4.21
CA CYS A 14 -34.64 16.13 -5.59
C CYS A 14 -35.26 17.34 -6.30
N LEU A 15 -34.41 18.14 -6.94
CA LEU A 15 -34.84 19.07 -7.97
C LEU A 15 -34.93 18.28 -9.28
N ALA A 16 -36.16 17.99 -9.68
CA ALA A 16 -36.50 17.75 -11.08
C ALA A 16 -36.21 19.05 -11.84
N GLY A 17 -34.93 19.24 -12.21
CA GLY A 17 -34.50 20.35 -13.06
C GLY A 17 -34.88 20.04 -14.49
N THR A 18 -35.77 20.84 -15.05
CA THR A 18 -35.83 21.09 -16.48
C THR A 18 -34.44 21.26 -17.03
N ALA A 19 -34.09 20.53 -18.10
CA ALA A 19 -32.82 20.62 -18.81
C ALA A 19 -32.51 22.07 -19.17
N LEU A 20 -31.81 22.78 -18.32
CA LEU A 20 -31.04 23.94 -18.72
C LEU A 20 -29.88 23.38 -19.56
N GLY A 21 -29.90 23.70 -20.86
CA GLY A 21 -28.92 23.23 -21.81
C GLY A 21 -27.51 23.43 -21.26
N ALA A 22 -26.69 22.36 -21.24
CA ALA A 22 -25.30 22.40 -20.89
C ALA A 22 -24.67 23.60 -21.62
N ARG A 23 -24.04 24.53 -20.85
CA ARG A 23 -23.31 25.63 -21.45
C ARG A 23 -22.22 25.04 -22.34
N PRO A 24 -22.18 25.38 -23.63
CA PRO A 24 -21.15 24.87 -24.50
C PRO A 24 -19.79 25.38 -23.97
N TYR A 25 -18.80 24.49 -23.87
CA TYR A 25 -17.42 24.84 -23.62
C TYR A 25 -16.65 24.83 -24.95
N PRO A 26 -16.82 25.85 -25.81
CA PRO A 26 -16.37 25.80 -27.20
C PRO A 26 -14.85 26.01 -27.34
N ALA A 27 -14.16 26.45 -26.28
CA ALA A 27 -12.76 26.77 -26.33
C ALA A 27 -11.92 25.76 -25.57
N GLN A 28 -11.05 25.06 -26.27
CA GLN A 28 -10.05 24.19 -25.65
C GLN A 28 -8.91 25.04 -25.09
N VAL A 29 -8.61 24.92 -23.79
CA VAL A 29 -7.47 25.58 -23.13
C VAL A 29 -6.19 24.77 -23.37
N TRP A 30 -6.26 23.46 -23.11
CA TRP A 30 -5.20 22.50 -23.43
C TRP A 30 -5.77 21.06 -23.46
N GLN A 31 -5.00 20.16 -24.08
CA GLN A 31 -5.26 18.73 -24.10
C GLN A 31 -3.96 17.97 -23.91
N ILE A 32 -4.04 16.83 -23.19
CA ILE A 32 -2.98 15.87 -22.97
C ILE A 32 -3.53 14.52 -23.38
N GLY A 33 -2.79 13.77 -24.21
CA GLY A 33 -3.27 12.52 -24.81
C GLY A 33 -4.20 12.74 -26.01
N LYS A 34 -4.76 11.67 -26.50
CA LYS A 34 -5.68 11.63 -27.66
C LYS A 34 -6.88 10.79 -27.27
N THR A 35 -8.07 11.21 -27.64
CA THR A 35 -9.31 10.45 -27.42
C THR A 35 -9.42 9.37 -28.50
N ASP A 36 -8.64 8.28 -28.36
CA ASP A 36 -8.62 7.16 -29.31
C ASP A 36 -8.73 5.78 -28.62
N ASN A 37 -9.03 5.80 -27.32
CA ASN A 37 -9.14 4.63 -26.45
C ASN A 37 -7.81 3.84 -26.35
N SER A 38 -6.69 4.57 -26.31
CA SER A 38 -5.33 4.04 -26.23
C SER A 38 -4.50 4.84 -25.22
N SER A 39 -3.62 4.17 -24.48
CA SER A 39 -2.65 4.80 -23.58
C SER A 39 -1.23 4.85 -24.16
N ALA A 40 -1.06 4.51 -25.44
CA ALA A 40 0.24 4.28 -26.07
C ALA A 40 1.18 5.50 -26.10
N GLU A 41 0.66 6.72 -26.01
CA GLU A 41 1.44 7.96 -25.97
C GLU A 41 1.95 8.33 -24.59
N PHE A 42 1.49 7.65 -23.54
CA PHE A 42 1.92 7.91 -22.16
C PHE A 42 3.15 7.09 -21.77
N ALA A 43 3.85 7.57 -20.76
CA ALA A 43 4.99 6.85 -20.20
C ALA A 43 4.59 5.49 -19.61
N LEU A 44 5.51 4.55 -19.65
CA LEU A 44 5.40 3.20 -19.08
C LEU A 44 4.38 2.28 -19.76
N ASP A 45 3.63 2.73 -20.75
CA ASP A 45 2.63 1.89 -21.43
C ASP A 45 3.21 0.56 -21.94
N LYS A 46 4.42 0.61 -22.50
CA LYS A 46 5.13 -0.58 -23.00
C LYS A 46 5.97 -1.31 -21.95
N GLN A 47 6.31 -0.65 -20.85
CA GLN A 47 7.19 -1.16 -19.79
C GLN A 47 6.40 -1.83 -18.66
N GLY A 48 5.12 -1.49 -18.54
CA GLY A 48 4.23 -1.96 -17.49
C GLY A 48 4.21 -1.04 -16.26
N TYR A 49 3.19 -1.26 -15.44
CA TYR A 49 2.88 -0.41 -14.29
C TYR A 49 3.87 -0.57 -13.11
N SER A 50 4.55 -1.71 -13.01
CA SER A 50 5.50 -2.01 -11.93
C SER A 50 6.71 -1.05 -11.88
N ALA A 51 7.04 -0.40 -13.00
CA ALA A 51 8.11 0.60 -13.06
C ALA A 51 7.67 2.01 -12.59
N LEU A 52 6.39 2.19 -12.19
CA LEU A 52 5.84 3.49 -11.81
C LEU A 52 6.51 4.07 -10.55
N PRO A 53 6.72 3.32 -9.45
CA PRO A 53 7.31 3.89 -8.23
C PRO A 53 8.71 4.47 -8.44
N GLU A 54 9.52 3.82 -9.28
CA GLU A 54 10.88 4.28 -9.59
C GLU A 54 10.86 5.59 -10.41
N ARG A 55 9.96 5.69 -11.38
CA ARG A 55 9.95 6.83 -12.31
C ARG A 55 9.12 8.01 -11.83
N PHE A 56 8.09 7.78 -11.02
CA PHE A 56 7.16 8.78 -10.51
C PHE A 56 7.05 8.70 -8.98
N PRO A 57 8.02 9.29 -8.25
CA PRO A 57 8.01 9.29 -6.80
C PRO A 57 6.69 9.85 -6.23
N ALA A 58 6.19 9.27 -5.14
CA ALA A 58 4.86 9.56 -4.57
C ALA A 58 3.69 9.30 -5.55
N GLY A 59 3.92 8.61 -6.67
CA GLY A 59 2.90 8.37 -7.70
C GLY A 59 2.41 9.63 -8.42
N VAL A 60 3.17 10.74 -8.37
CA VAL A 60 2.75 12.04 -8.91
C VAL A 60 3.59 12.45 -10.12
N ALA A 61 2.92 12.73 -11.25
CA ALA A 61 3.54 13.28 -12.45
C ALA A 61 3.44 14.82 -12.50
N LEU A 62 4.45 15.45 -13.08
CA LEU A 62 4.48 16.90 -13.33
C LEU A 62 4.32 17.17 -14.82
N TYR A 63 3.37 18.03 -15.18
CA TYR A 63 3.14 18.44 -16.54
C TYR A 63 3.10 19.95 -16.69
N THR A 64 3.90 20.50 -17.59
CA THR A 64 3.93 21.94 -17.90
C THR A 64 3.37 22.16 -19.30
N VAL A 65 2.21 22.81 -19.41
CA VAL A 65 1.59 23.12 -20.70
C VAL A 65 2.53 23.93 -21.58
N GLY A 66 2.71 23.50 -22.82
CA GLY A 66 3.60 24.12 -23.80
C GLY A 66 5.09 23.73 -23.67
N ARG A 67 5.43 22.78 -22.74
CA ARG A 67 6.78 22.24 -22.58
C ARG A 67 6.83 20.74 -22.49
N SER A 68 5.94 20.15 -21.67
CA SER A 68 5.87 18.72 -21.44
C SER A 68 5.21 17.98 -22.60
N ALA A 69 5.55 16.72 -22.77
CA ALA A 69 4.91 15.79 -23.68
C ALA A 69 4.03 14.79 -22.91
N SER A 70 3.15 14.06 -23.59
CA SER A 70 2.33 13.01 -22.98
C SER A 70 3.21 11.94 -22.29
N THR A 71 4.42 11.69 -22.80
CA THR A 71 5.41 10.79 -22.21
C THR A 71 5.97 11.25 -20.84
N ASP A 72 5.63 12.46 -20.38
CA ASP A 72 5.96 12.92 -19.01
C ASP A 72 4.90 12.50 -17.97
N ILE A 73 3.82 11.88 -18.41
CA ILE A 73 2.73 11.36 -17.56
C ILE A 73 2.69 9.85 -17.70
N PRO A 74 2.54 9.08 -16.61
CA PRO A 74 2.36 7.63 -16.70
C PRO A 74 1.00 7.28 -17.30
N PHE A 75 0.92 6.17 -18.02
CA PHE A 75 -0.33 5.68 -18.60
C PHE A 75 -1.37 5.32 -17.54
N VAL A 76 -0.95 5.00 -16.33
CA VAL A 76 -1.79 4.61 -15.20
C VAL A 76 -1.56 5.53 -14.00
N ILE A 77 -2.63 5.96 -13.38
CA ILE A 77 -2.61 6.70 -12.11
C ILE A 77 -3.09 5.75 -11.03
N PRO A 78 -2.25 5.43 -10.03
CA PRO A 78 -2.64 4.55 -8.93
C PRO A 78 -3.53 5.25 -7.92
N GLY A 79 -4.27 4.46 -7.16
CA GLY A 79 -5.01 4.91 -5.99
C GLY A 79 -4.48 4.33 -4.67
N PRO A 80 -5.03 4.75 -3.53
CA PRO A 80 -4.59 4.26 -2.22
C PRO A 80 -4.78 2.76 -1.99
N ALA A 81 -5.60 2.09 -2.80
CA ALA A 81 -5.78 0.63 -2.74
C ALA A 81 -4.66 -0.14 -3.47
N ASP A 82 -3.79 0.54 -4.23
CA ASP A 82 -2.77 -0.10 -5.06
C ASP A 82 -1.46 -0.28 -4.29
N SER A 83 -1.29 -1.46 -3.70
CA SER A 83 -0.07 -1.83 -2.97
C SER A 83 1.18 -1.87 -3.88
N TRP A 84 1.03 -2.26 -5.15
CA TRP A 84 2.11 -2.26 -6.14
C TRP A 84 2.71 -0.86 -6.39
N ALA A 85 1.96 0.20 -6.07
CA ALA A 85 2.40 1.60 -6.14
C ALA A 85 2.74 2.20 -4.76
N GLY A 86 2.79 1.39 -3.69
CA GLY A 86 3.06 1.85 -2.33
C GLY A 86 1.87 2.54 -1.65
N ASN A 87 0.62 2.21 -2.03
CA ASN A 87 -0.61 2.77 -1.46
C ASN A 87 -0.69 4.31 -1.50
N VAL A 88 -0.07 4.92 -2.50
CA VAL A 88 -0.01 6.37 -2.67
C VAL A 88 -1.31 6.93 -3.26
N GLN A 89 -1.58 8.19 -2.96
CA GLN A 89 -2.60 8.97 -3.67
C GLN A 89 -1.99 9.51 -4.97
N GLY A 90 -1.87 8.65 -5.97
CA GLY A 90 -1.29 9.00 -7.26
C GLY A 90 -2.02 10.15 -7.95
N GLY A 91 -1.31 10.87 -8.82
CA GLY A 91 -1.92 12.01 -9.47
C GLY A 91 -1.04 12.74 -10.48
N ILE A 92 -1.56 13.87 -10.94
CA ILE A 92 -0.88 14.76 -11.90
C ILE A 92 -0.99 16.19 -11.41
N LEU A 93 0.13 16.90 -11.41
CA LEU A 93 0.18 18.34 -11.28
C LEU A 93 0.39 18.96 -12.66
N ILE A 94 -0.59 19.74 -13.11
CA ILE A 94 -0.55 20.42 -14.42
C ILE A 94 -0.36 21.92 -14.18
N ARG A 95 0.77 22.44 -14.62
CA ARG A 95 1.09 23.87 -14.53
C ARG A 95 0.92 24.52 -15.88
N PHE A 96 0.16 25.62 -15.91
CA PHE A 96 -0.04 26.45 -17.09
C PHE A 96 -0.14 27.92 -16.70
N ALA A 97 0.27 28.80 -17.60
CA ALA A 97 0.14 30.24 -17.37
C ALA A 97 -0.93 30.83 -18.31
N VAL A 98 -1.75 31.71 -17.76
CA VAL A 98 -2.79 32.43 -18.51
C VAL A 98 -2.33 33.87 -18.68
N LYS A 99 -2.35 34.37 -19.92
CA LYS A 99 -1.89 35.73 -20.21
C LYS A 99 -2.73 36.79 -19.49
N GLN A 100 -4.04 36.63 -19.57
CA GLN A 100 -5.02 37.46 -18.88
C GLN A 100 -6.24 36.59 -18.60
N ALA A 101 -6.60 36.43 -17.32
CA ALA A 101 -7.77 35.69 -16.90
C ALA A 101 -9.03 36.51 -17.16
N ASP A 102 -10.03 35.88 -17.79
CA ASP A 102 -11.37 36.42 -17.89
C ASP A 102 -12.18 35.95 -16.68
N PRO A 103 -12.71 36.85 -15.84
CA PRO A 103 -13.53 36.42 -14.71
C PRO A 103 -14.82 35.70 -15.08
N ALA A 104 -15.27 35.79 -16.34
CA ALA A 104 -16.43 35.05 -16.84
C ALA A 104 -16.09 33.64 -17.36
N ALA A 105 -14.80 33.28 -17.44
CA ALA A 105 -14.37 31.96 -17.89
C ALA A 105 -14.75 30.86 -16.87
N ALA A 106 -15.82 30.13 -17.15
CA ALA A 106 -16.07 28.85 -16.49
C ALA A 106 -15.34 27.75 -17.25
N LEU A 107 -14.85 26.74 -16.53
CA LEU A 107 -14.03 25.66 -17.10
C LEU A 107 -14.72 24.31 -16.94
N ARG A 108 -14.36 23.39 -17.83
CA ARG A 108 -14.65 21.96 -17.69
C ARG A 108 -13.35 21.17 -17.83
N LEU A 109 -13.04 20.38 -16.82
CA LEU A 109 -11.99 19.37 -16.90
C LEU A 109 -12.63 18.05 -17.28
N ALA A 110 -12.29 17.52 -18.43
CA ALA A 110 -12.79 16.25 -18.95
C ALA A 110 -11.70 15.19 -18.91
N PHE A 111 -12.05 14.01 -18.42
CA PHE A 111 -11.23 12.81 -18.35
C PHE A 111 -11.80 11.77 -19.31
N ASP A 112 -10.97 11.23 -20.16
CA ASP A 112 -11.26 10.01 -20.93
C ASP A 112 -10.31 8.90 -20.42
N PHE A 113 -10.85 7.71 -20.19
CA PHE A 113 -10.12 6.57 -19.67
C PHE A 113 -10.16 5.40 -20.67
N VAL A 114 -9.03 4.72 -20.81
CA VAL A 114 -8.94 3.43 -21.50
C VAL A 114 -9.59 2.34 -20.65
N GLU A 115 -9.28 2.33 -19.34
CA GLU A 115 -9.85 1.39 -18.38
C GLU A 115 -9.81 1.97 -16.97
N VAL A 116 -10.71 1.51 -16.11
CA VAL A 116 -10.79 1.87 -14.69
C VAL A 116 -11.03 0.60 -13.90
N HIS A 117 -10.41 0.45 -12.76
CA HIS A 117 -10.55 -0.74 -11.90
C HIS A 117 -12.03 -1.03 -11.60
N SER A 118 -12.52 -2.23 -11.99
CA SER A 118 -13.96 -2.53 -11.97
C SER A 118 -14.55 -2.67 -10.57
N ALA A 119 -13.80 -3.25 -9.63
CA ALA A 119 -14.28 -3.51 -8.26
C ALA A 119 -13.98 -2.36 -7.27
N SER A 120 -13.03 -1.48 -7.60
CA SER A 120 -12.57 -0.39 -6.73
C SER A 120 -12.25 0.86 -7.55
N ALA A 121 -13.27 1.38 -8.25
CA ALA A 121 -13.11 2.57 -9.08
C ALA A 121 -12.63 3.78 -8.25
N PRO A 122 -11.61 4.53 -8.71
CA PRO A 122 -11.05 5.63 -7.95
C PRO A 122 -12.01 6.80 -7.80
N ARG A 123 -11.88 7.52 -6.68
CA ARG A 123 -12.44 8.85 -6.49
C ARG A 123 -11.32 9.86 -6.68
N ILE A 124 -11.53 10.80 -7.58
CA ILE A 124 -10.56 11.81 -7.98
C ILE A 124 -10.88 13.13 -7.27
N GLU A 125 -9.90 13.71 -6.63
CA GLU A 125 -9.92 15.09 -6.16
C GLU A 125 -9.31 16.00 -7.24
N VAL A 126 -9.98 17.08 -7.55
CA VAL A 126 -9.53 18.13 -8.46
C VAL A 126 -9.44 19.45 -7.71
N SER A 127 -8.28 20.12 -7.77
CA SER A 127 -8.13 21.45 -7.20
C SER A 127 -7.43 22.42 -8.16
N LEU A 128 -7.87 23.67 -8.17
CA LEU A 128 -7.31 24.76 -8.98
C LEU A 128 -7.48 26.09 -8.23
N ASN A 129 -6.38 26.77 -7.86
CA ASN A 129 -6.42 28.14 -7.29
C ASN A 129 -7.43 28.33 -6.16
N GLY A 130 -7.53 27.38 -5.21
CA GLY A 130 -8.47 27.44 -4.08
C GLY A 130 -9.84 26.78 -4.34
N PHE A 131 -10.21 26.50 -5.58
CA PHE A 131 -11.30 25.61 -5.89
C PHE A 131 -10.91 24.16 -5.61
N ARG A 132 -11.82 23.36 -5.04
CA ARG A 132 -11.60 21.93 -4.76
C ARG A 132 -12.94 21.19 -4.84
N THR A 133 -12.91 20.05 -5.48
CA THR A 133 -14.06 19.14 -5.58
C THR A 133 -13.58 17.70 -5.77
N GLU A 134 -14.49 16.77 -5.57
CA GLU A 134 -14.26 15.34 -5.83
C GLU A 134 -15.24 14.82 -6.87
N VAL A 135 -14.78 13.88 -7.68
CA VAL A 135 -15.61 13.16 -8.66
C VAL A 135 -15.34 11.67 -8.55
N GLN A 136 -16.42 10.88 -8.55
CA GLN A 136 -16.33 9.43 -8.64
C GLN A 136 -16.17 9.03 -10.10
N THR A 137 -15.14 8.26 -10.45
CA THR A 137 -15.02 7.70 -11.80
C THR A 137 -16.05 6.60 -12.03
N PRO A 138 -16.47 6.35 -13.27
CA PRO A 138 -17.22 5.14 -13.59
C PRO A 138 -16.34 3.91 -13.32
N ALA A 139 -16.97 2.80 -12.94
CA ALA A 139 -16.27 1.51 -12.87
C ALA A 139 -16.05 0.98 -14.30
N GLY A 140 -14.87 0.45 -14.54
CA GLY A 140 -14.54 -0.23 -15.78
C GLY A 140 -15.05 -1.68 -15.82
N ALA A 141 -14.57 -2.46 -16.76
CA ALA A 141 -14.98 -3.85 -16.95
C ALA A 141 -14.00 -4.88 -16.39
N ASP A 142 -12.72 -4.55 -16.23
CA ASP A 142 -11.67 -5.51 -15.87
C ASP A 142 -10.76 -4.98 -14.75
N GLN A 143 -10.78 -5.64 -13.59
CA GLN A 143 -9.87 -5.34 -12.49
C GLN A 143 -8.42 -5.82 -12.74
N ASN A 144 -8.21 -6.72 -13.69
CA ASN A 144 -6.90 -7.28 -14.05
C ASN A 144 -6.35 -6.68 -15.34
N TYR A 145 -6.90 -5.58 -15.83
CA TYR A 145 -6.49 -4.98 -17.10
C TYR A 145 -5.00 -4.63 -17.13
N LEU A 146 -4.42 -4.18 -16.04
CA LEU A 146 -2.99 -3.83 -16.00
C LEU A 146 -2.07 -5.00 -16.35
N ASP A 147 -2.46 -6.23 -15.99
CA ASP A 147 -1.70 -7.45 -16.27
C ASP A 147 -2.06 -8.05 -17.62
N THR A 148 -3.35 -8.08 -17.93
CA THR A 148 -3.86 -8.80 -19.10
C THR A 148 -3.81 -7.98 -20.39
N ARG A 149 -3.92 -6.67 -20.27
CA ARG A 149 -4.03 -5.72 -21.41
C ARG A 149 -5.03 -6.17 -22.48
N LYS A 150 -6.06 -6.87 -22.03
CA LYS A 150 -7.16 -7.33 -22.91
C LYS A 150 -7.98 -6.14 -23.39
N THR A 151 -9.06 -6.43 -24.12
CA THR A 151 -9.92 -5.42 -24.72
C THR A 151 -10.32 -4.35 -23.70
N PRO A 152 -9.95 -3.09 -23.89
CA PRO A 152 -10.30 -2.00 -22.99
C PRO A 152 -11.80 -1.72 -23.01
N SER A 153 -12.30 -1.12 -21.95
CA SER A 153 -13.65 -0.59 -21.88
C SER A 153 -13.85 0.54 -22.88
N LYS A 154 -15.07 0.86 -23.21
CA LYS A 154 -15.41 1.95 -24.14
C LYS A 154 -16.24 3.01 -23.45
N GLY A 155 -15.92 4.29 -23.74
CA GLY A 155 -16.72 5.42 -23.30
C GLY A 155 -16.65 5.69 -21.80
N LEU A 156 -15.56 5.28 -21.13
CA LEU A 156 -15.31 5.65 -19.74
C LEU A 156 -14.85 7.09 -19.68
N SER A 157 -15.62 7.96 -19.05
CA SER A 157 -15.28 9.38 -18.90
C SER A 157 -15.81 9.94 -17.58
N ALA A 158 -15.17 11.01 -17.10
CA ALA A 158 -15.64 11.82 -15.99
C ALA A 158 -15.44 13.31 -16.33
N GLU A 159 -16.25 14.17 -15.76
CA GLU A 159 -16.15 15.61 -15.98
C GLU A 159 -16.26 16.36 -14.65
N VAL A 160 -15.55 17.47 -14.56
CA VAL A 160 -15.58 18.40 -13.42
C VAL A 160 -15.81 19.80 -13.95
N GLU A 161 -16.89 20.45 -13.52
CA GLU A 161 -17.13 21.86 -13.76
C GLU A 161 -16.38 22.71 -12.74
N ILE A 162 -15.62 23.68 -13.21
CA ILE A 162 -14.86 24.63 -12.39
C ILE A 162 -15.47 26.01 -12.58
N PRO A 163 -15.89 26.67 -11.50
CA PRO A 163 -16.60 27.95 -11.57
C PRO A 163 -15.82 29.06 -12.27
N ALA A 164 -16.55 29.98 -12.87
CA ALA A 164 -15.98 31.23 -13.37
C ALA A 164 -15.28 32.00 -12.25
N GLY A 165 -14.20 32.71 -12.60
CA GLY A 165 -13.37 33.43 -11.64
C GLY A 165 -12.30 32.58 -10.93
N THR A 166 -12.21 31.28 -11.22
CA THR A 166 -11.17 30.41 -10.63
C THR A 166 -9.78 30.64 -11.27
N LEU A 167 -9.71 30.98 -12.56
CA LEU A 167 -8.45 31.25 -13.24
C LEU A 167 -7.79 32.54 -12.73
N CYS A 168 -6.47 32.47 -12.57
CA CYS A 168 -5.63 33.63 -12.28
C CYS A 168 -4.82 34.03 -13.52
N SER A 169 -4.58 35.34 -13.71
CA SER A 169 -3.57 35.79 -14.66
C SER A 169 -2.17 35.39 -14.18
N GLY A 170 -1.34 34.85 -15.06
CA GLY A 170 -0.08 34.24 -14.70
C GLY A 170 -0.22 32.74 -14.44
N ASP A 171 0.57 32.20 -13.51
CA ASP A 171 0.66 30.76 -13.24
C ASP A 171 -0.60 30.21 -12.56
N ASN A 172 -1.07 29.09 -13.05
CA ASN A 172 -2.13 28.25 -12.50
C ASN A 172 -1.61 26.83 -12.32
N ILE A 173 -1.98 26.19 -11.22
CA ILE A 173 -1.65 24.78 -10.95
C ILE A 173 -2.94 24.03 -10.73
N LEU A 174 -3.23 23.11 -11.63
CA LEU A 174 -4.30 22.14 -11.52
C LEU A 174 -3.72 20.87 -10.89
N SER A 175 -4.29 20.43 -9.78
CA SER A 175 -3.97 19.16 -9.14
C SER A 175 -5.09 18.16 -9.39
N ILE A 176 -4.73 16.97 -9.82
CA ILE A 176 -5.59 15.80 -9.99
C ILE A 176 -5.00 14.71 -9.10
N ARG A 177 -5.78 14.18 -8.13
CA ARG A 177 -5.33 13.15 -7.19
C ARG A 177 -6.34 12.05 -7.07
N SER A 178 -5.89 10.80 -7.07
CA SER A 178 -6.71 9.65 -6.70
C SER A 178 -6.75 9.52 -5.17
N VAL A 179 -7.84 9.94 -4.52
CA VAL A 179 -7.95 10.01 -3.05
C VAL A 179 -8.57 8.77 -2.43
N ALA A 180 -9.21 7.92 -3.24
CA ALA A 180 -9.77 6.64 -2.81
C ALA A 180 -9.83 5.68 -4.01
N GLY A 181 -9.96 4.38 -3.72
CA GLY A 181 -10.04 3.34 -4.75
C GLY A 181 -8.67 2.92 -5.30
N SER A 182 -8.70 2.25 -6.44
CA SER A 182 -7.56 1.67 -7.14
C SER A 182 -7.21 2.50 -8.38
N TRP A 183 -6.61 1.93 -9.38
CA TRP A 183 -6.03 2.59 -10.54
C TRP A 183 -7.04 3.01 -11.61
N MET A 184 -6.61 3.97 -12.43
CA MET A 184 -7.24 4.37 -13.71
C MET A 184 -6.18 4.49 -14.80
N VAL A 185 -6.50 4.03 -16.01
CA VAL A 185 -5.66 4.13 -17.21
C VAL A 185 -6.15 5.27 -18.08
N LEU A 186 -5.28 6.22 -18.38
CA LEU A 186 -5.60 7.44 -19.11
C LEU A 186 -5.67 7.20 -20.61
N ASP A 187 -6.62 7.87 -21.25
CA ASP A 187 -6.73 8.08 -22.70
C ASP A 187 -6.46 9.57 -23.02
N ALA A 188 -7.25 10.48 -22.45
CA ALA A 188 -7.03 11.90 -22.61
C ALA A 188 -7.49 12.72 -21.39
N LEU A 189 -6.86 13.88 -21.21
CA LEU A 189 -7.26 14.94 -20.28
C LEU A 189 -7.47 16.24 -21.08
N ARG A 190 -8.59 16.91 -20.89
CA ARG A 190 -8.90 18.17 -21.56
C ARG A 190 -9.37 19.22 -20.57
N LEU A 191 -8.81 20.42 -20.65
CA LEU A 191 -9.39 21.59 -20.01
C LEU A 191 -10.04 22.46 -21.09
N GLU A 192 -11.31 22.70 -20.94
CA GLU A 192 -12.15 23.47 -21.85
C GLU A 192 -12.73 24.68 -21.12
N SER A 193 -13.08 25.72 -21.85
CA SER A 193 -13.60 26.98 -21.31
C SER A 193 -14.82 27.48 -22.09
N THR A 194 -15.68 28.22 -21.41
CA THR A 194 -16.81 28.92 -22.02
C THR A 194 -16.39 30.09 -22.92
N VAL A 195 -15.16 30.60 -22.75
CA VAL A 195 -14.56 31.68 -23.53
C VAL A 195 -13.13 31.32 -23.91
N PRO A 196 -12.55 31.89 -24.99
CA PRO A 196 -11.16 31.63 -25.35
C PRO A 196 -10.19 32.03 -24.22
N VAL A 197 -9.26 31.13 -23.85
CA VAL A 197 -8.22 31.36 -22.86
C VAL A 197 -6.85 31.19 -23.53
N ALA A 198 -6.07 32.25 -23.59
CA ALA A 198 -4.71 32.20 -24.15
C ALA A 198 -3.71 31.77 -23.07
N THR A 199 -3.07 30.62 -23.28
CA THR A 199 -2.02 30.10 -22.41
C THR A 199 -0.63 30.51 -22.89
N THR A 200 0.31 30.62 -21.96
CA THR A 200 1.74 30.77 -22.21
C THR A 200 2.52 29.74 -21.40
N ALA A 201 3.77 29.48 -21.78
CA ALA A 201 4.61 28.59 -21.00
C ALA A 201 4.96 29.25 -19.65
N PRO A 202 4.66 28.59 -18.51
CA PRO A 202 4.97 29.11 -17.19
C PRO A 202 6.48 29.17 -16.96
N LYS A 203 6.92 30.06 -16.07
CA LYS A 203 8.31 30.12 -15.62
C LYS A 203 8.58 28.93 -14.70
N GLY A 204 9.87 28.56 -14.54
CA GLY A 204 10.29 27.60 -13.53
C GLY A 204 9.89 28.02 -12.11
N GLY A 205 10.17 27.21 -11.12
CA GLY A 205 9.86 27.51 -9.72
C GLY A 205 9.66 26.23 -8.90
N VAL A 206 9.19 26.42 -7.68
CA VAL A 206 8.94 25.33 -6.73
C VAL A 206 7.48 25.41 -6.26
N THR A 207 6.86 24.28 -6.00
CA THR A 207 5.51 24.22 -5.41
C THR A 207 5.51 23.24 -4.25
N LEU A 208 5.15 23.70 -3.05
CA LEU A 208 4.82 22.85 -1.91
C LEU A 208 3.43 22.26 -2.16
N PHE A 209 3.39 20.96 -2.44
CA PHE A 209 2.18 20.29 -2.88
C PHE A 209 1.38 19.69 -1.72
N SER A 210 2.06 18.98 -0.81
CA SER A 210 1.44 18.41 0.37
C SER A 210 2.44 18.24 1.51
N ALA A 211 1.91 18.17 2.73
CA ALA A 211 2.62 17.73 3.92
C ALA A 211 1.78 16.59 4.53
N VAL A 212 2.38 15.42 4.71
CA VAL A 212 1.68 14.24 5.20
C VAL A 212 2.37 13.77 6.47
N SER A 213 1.68 13.84 7.59
CA SER A 213 2.15 13.30 8.86
C SER A 213 1.95 11.79 8.91
N GLU A 214 2.87 11.12 9.56
CA GLU A 214 2.82 9.68 9.83
C GLU A 214 2.49 9.45 11.31
N PRO A 215 1.73 8.39 11.67
CA PRO A 215 1.34 8.12 13.06
C PRO A 215 2.46 7.41 13.84
N ALA A 216 3.67 7.96 13.81
CA ALA A 216 4.86 7.39 14.42
C ALA A 216 5.75 8.50 14.99
N LEU A 217 6.77 8.10 15.74
CA LEU A 217 7.93 8.93 16.08
C LEU A 217 9.17 8.33 15.43
N ILE A 218 10.08 9.19 15.03
CA ILE A 218 11.42 8.82 14.56
C ILE A 218 12.47 9.38 15.51
N TYR A 219 13.63 8.73 15.57
CA TYR A 219 14.77 9.28 16.30
C TYR A 219 15.36 10.49 15.56
N GLY A 220 15.66 11.53 16.32
CA GLY A 220 16.31 12.73 15.82
C GLY A 220 17.83 12.60 15.78
N LYS A 221 18.54 13.70 16.03
CA LYS A 221 20.01 13.71 16.04
C LYS A 221 20.62 13.02 17.24
N THR A 222 19.86 12.88 18.32
CA THR A 222 20.25 12.17 19.54
C THR A 222 19.23 11.11 19.86
N PRO A 223 19.60 10.01 20.55
CA PRO A 223 18.66 8.93 20.89
C PRO A 223 17.47 9.38 21.76
N ASP A 224 17.63 10.49 22.49
CA ASP A 224 16.58 11.05 23.36
C ASP A 224 15.65 12.02 22.62
N GLU A 225 16.01 12.42 21.40
CA GLU A 225 15.19 13.33 20.58
C GLU A 225 14.20 12.51 19.76
N GLN A 226 12.91 12.68 20.02
CA GLN A 226 11.85 12.07 19.24
C GLN A 226 11.12 13.13 18.41
N LEU A 227 10.84 12.80 17.16
CA LEU A 227 10.27 13.71 16.17
C LEU A 227 9.06 13.06 15.49
N HIS A 228 8.01 13.83 15.26
CA HIS A 228 6.94 13.44 14.33
C HIS A 228 7.47 13.52 12.90
N PRO A 229 7.47 12.41 12.14
CA PRO A 229 7.83 12.43 10.74
C PRO A 229 6.72 13.07 9.90
N VAL A 230 7.13 13.95 9.02
CA VAL A 230 6.25 14.59 8.04
C VAL A 230 6.90 14.50 6.68
N VAL A 231 6.20 13.98 5.70
CA VAL A 231 6.65 13.92 4.31
C VAL A 231 6.18 15.18 3.58
N LEU A 232 7.13 16.04 3.23
CA LEU A 232 6.88 17.19 2.37
C LEU A 232 7.01 16.77 0.90
N ASN A 233 5.93 16.84 0.14
CA ASN A 233 5.95 16.63 -1.29
C ASN A 233 6.11 17.97 -2.00
N VAL A 234 7.22 18.13 -2.72
CA VAL A 234 7.63 19.40 -3.33
C VAL A 234 7.95 19.19 -4.80
N ALA A 235 7.24 19.90 -5.67
CA ALA A 235 7.53 19.93 -7.09
C ALA A 235 8.59 20.99 -7.41
N ASN A 236 9.70 20.59 -8.01
CA ASN A 236 10.67 21.49 -8.63
C ASN A 236 10.46 21.50 -10.16
N TRP A 237 9.89 22.59 -10.66
CA TRP A 237 9.55 22.76 -12.09
C TRP A 237 10.75 23.19 -12.95
N ASP A 238 11.92 23.33 -12.38
CA ASP A 238 13.14 23.67 -13.09
C ASP A 238 13.89 22.40 -13.54
N ALA A 239 14.63 22.53 -14.60
CA ALA A 239 15.52 21.46 -15.08
C ALA A 239 16.81 21.28 -14.23
N LYS A 240 17.00 22.09 -13.19
CA LYS A 240 18.17 22.07 -12.31
C LYS A 240 17.76 21.92 -10.85
N PRO A 241 18.60 21.32 -10.02
CA PRO A 241 18.36 21.26 -8.58
C PRO A 241 18.22 22.67 -7.97
N ARG A 242 17.35 22.79 -6.96
CA ARG A 242 17.10 24.02 -6.21
C ARG A 242 17.38 23.80 -4.73
N LYS A 243 17.82 24.86 -4.05
CA LYS A 243 17.81 24.94 -2.60
C LYS A 243 16.52 25.60 -2.14
N ALA A 244 15.97 25.09 -1.05
CA ALA A 244 14.82 25.68 -0.36
C ALA A 244 15.06 25.62 1.14
N THR A 245 14.40 26.48 1.90
CA THR A 245 14.30 26.38 3.35
C THR A 245 12.86 26.07 3.73
N TRP A 246 12.70 25.27 4.76
CA TRP A 246 11.37 24.98 5.29
C TRP A 246 11.25 25.43 6.74
N SER A 247 10.02 25.68 7.16
CA SER A 247 9.67 26.06 8.52
C SER A 247 8.29 25.51 8.88
N TYR A 248 8.02 25.42 10.18
CA TYR A 248 6.72 24.99 10.72
C TYR A 248 6.30 25.97 11.83
N ASP A 249 5.06 26.47 11.79
CA ASP A 249 4.52 27.47 12.72
C ASP A 249 5.47 28.67 12.95
N GLY A 250 6.17 29.09 11.89
CA GLY A 250 7.17 30.17 11.94
C GLY A 250 8.52 29.77 12.56
N LYS A 251 8.71 28.54 13.02
CA LYS A 251 9.98 28.00 13.53
C LYS A 251 10.81 27.45 12.37
N PRO A 252 12.14 27.72 12.33
CA PRO A 252 12.99 27.19 11.27
C PRO A 252 13.08 25.67 11.36
N GLY A 253 12.90 24.99 10.22
CA GLY A 253 13.07 23.54 10.08
C GLY A 253 14.42 23.15 9.51
N GLY A 254 14.91 23.88 8.51
CA GLY A 254 16.20 23.60 7.87
C GLY A 254 16.25 23.85 6.36
N GLU A 255 17.32 23.37 5.74
CA GLU A 255 17.53 23.46 4.30
C GLU A 255 17.14 22.15 3.62
N LEU A 256 16.56 22.25 2.42
CA LEU A 256 16.23 21.15 1.53
C LEU A 256 16.93 21.33 0.19
N ARG A 257 17.32 20.21 -0.41
CA ARG A 257 17.81 20.18 -1.79
C ARG A 257 16.79 19.46 -2.66
N LEU A 258 16.22 20.18 -3.60
CA LEU A 258 15.15 19.71 -4.48
C LEU A 258 15.76 19.31 -5.83
N ALA A 259 15.70 18.04 -6.17
CA ALA A 259 15.98 17.57 -7.53
C ALA A 259 14.90 18.07 -8.51
N PRO A 260 15.18 18.15 -9.82
CA PRO A 260 14.13 18.38 -10.81
C PRO A 260 13.01 17.34 -10.69
N GLY A 261 11.76 17.75 -10.82
CA GLY A 261 10.61 16.88 -10.68
C GLY A 261 9.99 16.87 -9.29
N MET A 262 9.26 15.80 -8.94
CA MET A 262 8.64 15.62 -7.63
C MET A 262 9.70 15.13 -6.63
N ASN A 263 9.69 15.73 -5.44
CA ASN A 263 10.52 15.34 -4.30
C ASN A 263 9.61 15.01 -3.13
N SER A 264 9.80 13.82 -2.55
CA SER A 264 9.18 13.40 -1.30
C SER A 264 10.27 13.41 -0.22
N LEU A 265 10.17 14.34 0.73
CA LEU A 265 11.24 14.59 1.70
C LEU A 265 10.70 14.44 3.11
N GLN A 266 11.22 13.45 3.84
CA GLN A 266 10.89 13.30 5.25
C GLN A 266 11.61 14.37 6.07
N VAL A 267 10.85 15.09 6.88
CA VAL A 267 11.31 16.05 7.88
C VAL A 267 10.73 15.68 9.23
N GLY A 268 11.37 16.14 10.31
CA GLY A 268 10.89 15.88 11.68
C GLY A 268 10.49 17.17 12.37
N ILE A 269 9.39 17.16 13.09
CA ILE A 269 9.01 18.22 14.04
C ILE A 269 8.98 17.63 15.45
N PRO A 270 9.38 18.42 16.50
CA PRO A 270 9.47 17.91 17.86
C PRO A 270 8.16 17.33 18.38
N GLU A 271 8.24 16.47 19.41
CA GLU A 271 7.06 16.00 20.17
C GLU A 271 6.19 17.16 20.67
N GLY A 272 4.92 16.84 20.97
CA GLY A 272 3.94 17.80 21.52
C GLY A 272 3.08 18.48 20.47
N TYR A 273 3.12 18.02 19.24
CA TYR A 273 2.26 18.47 18.15
C TYR A 273 1.09 17.52 17.83
N ASP A 274 0.93 16.43 18.58
CA ASP A 274 -0.14 15.45 18.38
C ASP A 274 -1.53 16.07 18.22
N GLY A 275 -2.21 15.74 17.13
CA GLY A 275 -3.55 16.22 16.80
C GLY A 275 -3.65 17.71 16.47
N ARG A 276 -2.52 18.39 16.28
CA ARG A 276 -2.49 19.83 15.97
C ARG A 276 -2.42 20.07 14.48
N GLN A 277 -3.06 21.14 14.05
CA GLN A 277 -2.81 21.73 12.73
C GLN A 277 -1.51 22.55 12.79
N VAL A 278 -0.60 22.28 11.87
CA VAL A 278 0.70 22.93 11.74
C VAL A 278 0.80 23.58 10.37
N THR A 279 1.20 24.84 10.33
CA THR A 279 1.46 25.56 9.09
C THR A 279 2.89 25.32 8.64
N PHE A 280 3.09 24.54 7.61
CA PHE A 280 4.37 24.35 6.92
C PHE A 280 4.60 25.49 5.93
N ALA A 281 5.80 26.02 5.89
CA ALA A 281 6.21 26.99 4.88
C ALA A 281 7.48 26.51 4.15
N LEU A 282 7.51 26.75 2.85
CA LEU A 282 8.66 26.50 1.98
C LEU A 282 9.07 27.82 1.32
N GLU A 283 10.33 28.17 1.44
CA GLU A 283 10.92 29.34 0.78
C GLU A 283 11.96 28.92 -0.25
N ALA A 284 11.75 29.31 -1.50
CA ALA A 284 12.67 29.03 -2.60
C ALA A 284 12.65 30.19 -3.60
N SER A 285 13.83 30.63 -4.02
CA SER A 285 13.98 31.69 -5.06
C SER A 285 13.17 32.95 -4.81
N GLY A 286 13.05 33.39 -3.53
CA GLY A 286 12.31 34.59 -3.13
C GLY A 286 10.78 34.43 -3.09
N SER A 287 10.27 33.22 -3.28
CA SER A 287 8.85 32.89 -3.11
C SER A 287 8.65 32.07 -1.84
N ARG A 288 7.63 32.42 -1.06
CA ARG A 288 7.17 31.68 0.12
C ARG A 288 5.81 31.07 -0.16
N GLN A 289 5.66 29.79 0.15
CA GLN A 289 4.40 29.06 0.06
C GLN A 289 4.10 28.43 1.41
N THR A 290 2.82 28.33 1.76
CA THR A 290 2.37 27.74 3.01
C THR A 290 1.30 26.68 2.76
N LEU A 291 1.26 25.69 3.64
CA LEU A 291 0.29 24.60 3.64
C LEU A 291 0.05 24.17 5.08
N ASP A 292 -1.21 23.97 5.45
CA ASP A 292 -1.57 23.44 6.75
C ASP A 292 -1.72 21.91 6.67
N ALA A 293 -1.19 21.21 7.67
CA ALA A 293 -1.35 19.77 7.82
C ALA A 293 -1.59 19.41 9.29
N GLU A 294 -2.43 18.42 9.51
CA GLU A 294 -2.63 17.83 10.83
C GLU A 294 -1.48 16.87 11.15
N ILE A 295 -0.91 16.99 12.33
CA ILE A 295 0.07 16.06 12.86
C ILE A 295 -0.68 14.91 13.53
N LEU A 296 -0.55 13.73 12.98
CA LEU A 296 -1.19 12.55 13.52
C LEU A 296 -0.57 12.19 14.88
N PRO A 297 -1.41 11.81 15.87
CA PRO A 297 -0.89 11.31 17.12
C PRO A 297 0.03 10.12 16.90
N ALA A 298 1.19 10.13 17.57
CA ALA A 298 2.11 9.02 17.49
C ALA A 298 1.57 7.83 18.31
N GLU A 299 1.52 6.68 17.69
CA GLU A 299 1.19 5.41 18.33
C GLU A 299 2.39 4.47 18.28
N ARG A 300 2.69 3.81 19.39
CA ARG A 300 3.70 2.75 19.39
C ARG A 300 3.06 1.44 18.93
N TRP A 301 3.57 0.91 17.82
CA TRP A 301 3.14 -0.35 17.26
C TRP A 301 4.25 -1.37 17.29
N THR A 302 3.89 -2.62 17.55
CA THR A 302 4.79 -3.75 17.32
C THR A 302 4.38 -4.45 16.02
N ILE A 303 5.33 -4.62 15.10
CA ILE A 303 5.11 -5.30 13.82
C ILE A 303 5.86 -6.62 13.86
N TYR A 304 5.11 -7.72 13.88
CA TYR A 304 5.65 -9.06 13.75
C TYR A 304 5.65 -9.46 12.28
N LEU A 305 6.83 -9.55 11.70
CA LEU A 305 7.04 -10.03 10.34
C LEU A 305 7.25 -11.53 10.37
N VAL A 306 6.39 -12.27 9.67
CA VAL A 306 6.40 -13.74 9.66
C VAL A 306 6.78 -14.21 8.27
N GLN A 307 8.06 -14.56 8.08
CA GLN A 307 8.53 -15.13 6.82
C GLN A 307 8.20 -16.61 6.77
N HIS A 308 7.58 -17.00 5.68
CA HIS A 308 7.27 -18.39 5.34
C HIS A 308 7.36 -18.61 3.82
N THR A 309 7.08 -19.80 3.35
CA THR A 309 6.75 -20.08 1.95
C THR A 309 5.40 -20.76 1.90
N HIS A 310 4.51 -20.25 1.06
CA HIS A 310 3.26 -20.96 0.80
C HIS A 310 3.53 -22.31 0.14
N THR A 311 2.70 -23.29 0.44
CA THR A 311 2.93 -24.67 0.01
C THR A 311 1.80 -25.13 -0.90
N ASP A 312 1.94 -24.85 -2.19
CA ASP A 312 1.09 -25.38 -3.26
C ASP A 312 1.62 -26.74 -3.73
N ILE A 313 0.75 -27.76 -3.78
CA ILE A 313 1.18 -29.12 -4.07
C ILE A 313 0.43 -29.69 -5.27
N GLY A 314 1.16 -29.90 -6.39
CA GLY A 314 0.70 -30.70 -7.50
C GLY A 314 -0.04 -29.98 -8.62
N TYR A 315 -0.25 -28.64 -8.52
CA TYR A 315 -0.88 -27.86 -9.58
C TYR A 315 -0.02 -26.70 -10.10
N THR A 316 0.80 -26.08 -9.27
CA THR A 316 1.82 -25.12 -9.72
C THR A 316 3.02 -25.85 -10.33
N LYS A 317 3.42 -26.95 -9.70
CA LYS A 317 4.45 -27.92 -10.14
C LYS A 317 4.09 -29.33 -9.68
N PRO A 318 4.70 -30.38 -10.28
CA PRO A 318 4.56 -31.76 -9.79
C PRO A 318 4.99 -31.89 -8.32
N GLN A 319 4.32 -32.75 -7.56
CA GLN A 319 4.61 -32.98 -6.13
C GLN A 319 6.08 -33.29 -5.85
N THR A 320 6.73 -34.06 -6.74
CA THR A 320 8.15 -34.42 -6.62
C THR A 320 9.09 -33.23 -6.75
N GLU A 321 8.73 -32.24 -7.55
CA GLU A 321 9.51 -31.02 -7.72
C GLU A 321 9.29 -30.08 -6.52
N ILE A 322 8.05 -29.85 -6.12
CA ILE A 322 7.69 -29.01 -4.96
C ILE A 322 8.37 -29.53 -3.69
N LEU A 323 8.31 -30.84 -3.43
CA LEU A 323 9.00 -31.38 -2.26
C LEU A 323 10.49 -31.08 -2.27
N THR A 324 11.15 -31.30 -3.41
CA THR A 324 12.59 -31.05 -3.56
C THR A 324 12.94 -29.57 -3.29
N GLU A 325 12.12 -28.64 -3.76
CA GLU A 325 12.30 -27.21 -3.51
C GLU A 325 12.14 -26.88 -2.01
N HIS A 326 11.07 -27.33 -1.37
CA HIS A 326 10.81 -27.06 0.04
C HIS A 326 11.85 -27.71 0.98
N LEU A 327 12.40 -28.86 0.63
CA LEU A 327 13.54 -29.44 1.36
C LEU A 327 14.77 -28.51 1.29
N ARG A 328 15.05 -27.92 0.12
CA ARG A 328 16.14 -26.96 -0.07
C ARG A 328 15.86 -25.64 0.66
N TYR A 329 14.60 -25.21 0.77
CA TYR A 329 14.24 -24.00 1.51
C TYR A 329 14.56 -24.12 3.00
N ILE A 330 14.41 -25.30 3.59
CA ILE A 330 14.83 -25.57 4.96
C ILE A 330 16.37 -25.49 5.08
N ASP A 331 17.10 -26.01 4.08
CA ASP A 331 18.57 -25.90 4.08
C ASP A 331 19.00 -24.43 4.03
N TYR A 332 18.39 -23.59 3.17
CA TYR A 332 18.65 -22.15 3.12
C TYR A 332 18.28 -21.43 4.43
N ALA A 333 17.16 -21.81 5.04
CA ALA A 333 16.78 -21.23 6.34
C ALA A 333 17.83 -21.48 7.41
N LEU A 334 18.47 -22.67 7.45
CA LEU A 334 19.58 -22.96 8.35
C LEU A 334 20.81 -22.10 8.07
N GLU A 335 21.16 -21.89 6.79
CA GLU A 335 22.27 -21.02 6.38
C GLU A 335 22.02 -19.57 6.80
N TYR A 336 20.78 -19.09 6.65
CA TYR A 336 20.42 -17.71 6.99
C TYR A 336 20.30 -17.49 8.52
N CYS A 337 19.83 -18.47 9.27
CA CYS A 337 19.91 -18.44 10.74
C CYS A 337 21.35 -18.26 11.21
N GLU A 338 22.29 -19.06 10.66
CA GLU A 338 23.71 -18.97 10.99
C GLU A 338 24.32 -17.63 10.58
N ALA A 339 24.03 -17.16 9.37
CA ALA A 339 24.55 -15.89 8.85
C ALA A 339 24.12 -14.67 9.68
N THR A 340 22.98 -14.76 10.36
CA THR A 340 22.42 -13.67 11.17
C THR A 340 22.56 -13.86 12.69
N GLU A 341 23.33 -14.84 13.17
CA GLU A 341 23.50 -15.09 14.61
C GLU A 341 23.96 -13.86 15.41
N ASN A 342 24.79 -13.03 14.80
CA ASN A 342 25.35 -11.82 15.40
C ASN A 342 24.49 -10.56 15.19
N TYR A 343 23.33 -10.69 14.57
CA TYR A 343 22.40 -9.58 14.42
C TYR A 343 21.67 -9.29 15.75
N PRO A 344 21.14 -8.07 15.95
CA PRO A 344 20.16 -7.81 17.02
C PRO A 344 19.04 -8.85 16.99
N ASP A 345 18.54 -9.24 18.16
CA ASP A 345 17.59 -10.36 18.23
C ASP A 345 16.32 -10.15 17.40
N ASP A 346 15.83 -8.92 17.33
CA ASP A 346 14.68 -8.48 16.54
C ASP A 346 14.92 -8.41 15.03
N ALA A 347 16.19 -8.44 14.58
CA ALA A 347 16.60 -8.44 13.18
C ALA A 347 17.26 -9.76 12.72
N LYS A 348 17.33 -10.79 13.56
CA LYS A 348 17.77 -12.12 13.16
C LYS A 348 16.80 -12.74 12.17
N PHE A 349 17.32 -13.51 11.24
CA PHE A 349 16.49 -14.31 10.36
C PHE A 349 15.63 -15.31 11.16
N ARG A 350 14.34 -15.34 10.85
CA ARG A 350 13.37 -16.29 11.39
C ARG A 350 12.56 -16.92 10.27
N TRP A 351 12.25 -18.20 10.43
CA TRP A 351 11.52 -18.96 9.43
C TRP A 351 10.38 -19.76 10.06
N THR A 352 9.19 -19.62 9.50
CA THR A 352 8.02 -20.42 9.85
C THR A 352 7.79 -21.48 8.79
N CYS A 353 7.87 -22.76 9.17
CA CYS A 353 7.51 -23.88 8.33
C CYS A 353 5.97 -23.99 8.28
N GLU A 354 5.34 -23.36 7.28
CA GLU A 354 3.88 -23.27 7.12
C GLU A 354 3.22 -24.66 7.07
N ALA A 355 3.80 -25.58 6.26
CA ALA A 355 3.33 -26.96 6.16
C ALA A 355 4.40 -27.93 6.67
N SER A 356 4.04 -28.73 7.64
CA SER A 356 4.99 -29.66 8.27
C SER A 356 5.38 -30.88 7.42
N TRP A 357 4.74 -31.08 6.28
CA TRP A 357 5.10 -32.12 5.33
C TRP A 357 6.57 -32.08 4.92
N ALA A 358 7.05 -30.93 4.49
CA ALA A 358 8.45 -30.77 4.08
C ALA A 358 9.40 -31.02 5.25
N VAL A 359 9.06 -30.59 6.46
CA VAL A 359 9.87 -30.83 7.68
C VAL A 359 10.00 -32.32 7.97
N ARG A 360 8.88 -33.08 7.93
CA ARG A 360 8.91 -34.53 8.14
C ARG A 360 9.83 -35.21 7.13
N GLU A 361 9.69 -34.90 5.84
CA GLU A 361 10.50 -35.52 4.80
C GLU A 361 11.98 -35.10 4.90
N TRP A 362 12.25 -33.85 5.28
CA TRP A 362 13.59 -33.33 5.50
C TRP A 362 14.31 -34.07 6.63
N LEU A 363 13.66 -34.25 7.79
CA LEU A 363 14.20 -34.99 8.93
C LEU A 363 14.50 -36.46 8.61
N ARG A 364 13.79 -37.05 7.64
CA ARG A 364 14.00 -38.46 7.24
C ARG A 364 15.26 -38.66 6.39
N ILE A 365 15.74 -37.63 5.72
CA ILE A 365 16.79 -37.79 4.68
C ILE A 365 18.06 -36.98 4.99
N ARG A 366 18.02 -36.05 5.92
CA ARG A 366 19.19 -35.24 6.23
C ARG A 366 20.11 -35.94 7.23
N PRO A 367 21.46 -35.69 7.16
CA PRO A 367 22.41 -36.18 8.15
C PRO A 367 22.10 -35.65 9.54
N GLN A 368 22.49 -36.41 10.58
CA GLN A 368 22.24 -36.06 11.98
C GLN A 368 22.79 -34.66 12.35
N GLU A 369 23.95 -34.28 11.84
CA GLU A 369 24.54 -32.94 12.05
C GLU A 369 23.61 -31.81 11.61
N GLN A 370 22.95 -31.94 10.45
CA GLN A 370 21.98 -30.96 9.99
C GLN A 370 20.69 -30.99 10.82
N ILE A 371 20.26 -32.16 11.24
CA ILE A 371 19.10 -32.32 12.13
C ILE A 371 19.40 -31.63 13.48
N ASP A 372 20.57 -31.84 14.06
CA ASP A 372 20.98 -31.20 15.32
C ASP A 372 21.02 -29.67 15.18
N LYS A 373 21.48 -29.16 14.04
CA LYS A 373 21.48 -27.73 13.72
C LYS A 373 20.04 -27.18 13.59
N PHE A 374 19.15 -27.91 12.92
CA PHE A 374 17.73 -27.56 12.83
C PHE A 374 17.07 -27.49 14.22
N LEU A 375 17.29 -28.50 15.05
CA LEU A 375 16.77 -28.56 16.41
C LEU A 375 17.32 -27.42 17.30
N HIS A 376 18.58 -27.02 17.06
CA HIS A 376 19.17 -25.85 17.73
C HIS A 376 18.38 -24.57 17.39
N TYR A 377 18.09 -24.32 16.10
CA TYR A 377 17.35 -23.11 15.68
C TYR A 377 15.86 -23.17 16.01
N VAL A 378 15.28 -24.34 16.11
CA VAL A 378 13.92 -24.51 16.68
C VAL A 378 13.91 -24.14 18.15
N LYS A 379 14.90 -24.62 18.92
CA LYS A 379 15.01 -24.37 20.36
C LYS A 379 15.25 -22.89 20.71
N ASN A 380 16.02 -22.19 19.89
CA ASN A 380 16.29 -20.76 20.10
C ASN A 380 15.22 -19.83 19.51
N GLY A 381 14.18 -20.38 18.85
CA GLY A 381 13.04 -19.63 18.33
C GLY A 381 13.26 -18.95 16.96
N GLN A 382 14.34 -19.31 16.25
CA GLN A 382 14.54 -18.83 14.87
C GLN A 382 13.80 -19.65 13.83
N ILE A 383 13.48 -20.91 14.12
CA ILE A 383 12.65 -21.76 13.26
C ILE A 383 11.42 -22.23 14.05
N GLU A 384 10.24 -22.05 13.47
CA GLU A 384 8.98 -22.60 13.98
C GLU A 384 8.45 -23.67 13.02
N VAL A 385 8.00 -24.78 13.58
CA VAL A 385 7.26 -25.83 12.85
C VAL A 385 5.81 -25.76 13.23
N THR A 386 4.92 -25.57 12.25
CA THR A 386 3.48 -25.49 12.50
C THR A 386 2.78 -26.85 12.38
N ALA A 387 1.59 -26.95 12.96
CA ALA A 387 0.87 -28.20 13.10
C ALA A 387 0.23 -28.72 11.81
N MET A 388 -0.14 -27.84 10.88
CA MET A 388 -0.82 -28.25 9.67
C MET A 388 0.16 -28.98 8.75
N PHE A 389 -0.22 -30.20 8.34
CA PHE A 389 0.61 -31.00 7.43
C PHE A 389 0.59 -30.44 6.01
N PHE A 390 -0.57 -29.93 5.60
CA PHE A 390 -0.85 -29.19 4.38
C PHE A 390 -1.82 -28.07 4.69
N ASN A 391 -2.04 -27.13 3.77
CA ASN A 391 -3.19 -26.23 3.79
C ASN A 391 -4.43 -27.05 3.40
N MET A 392 -5.26 -27.35 4.39
CA MET A 392 -6.34 -28.34 4.25
C MET A 392 -7.70 -27.65 4.11
N SER A 393 -8.45 -28.05 3.06
CA SER A 393 -9.84 -27.64 2.91
C SER A 393 -10.72 -28.20 4.05
N GLU A 394 -11.71 -27.41 4.47
CA GLU A 394 -12.75 -27.81 5.42
C GLU A 394 -13.63 -28.98 4.96
N LEU A 395 -13.53 -29.34 3.69
CA LEU A 395 -14.31 -30.44 3.08
C LEU A 395 -13.66 -31.82 3.22
N SER A 396 -12.47 -31.90 3.83
CA SER A 396 -11.82 -33.21 4.07
C SER A 396 -12.53 -33.98 5.19
N GLY A 397 -12.52 -35.30 5.10
CA GLY A 397 -13.10 -36.16 6.13
C GLY A 397 -12.24 -36.16 7.42
N GLU A 398 -12.85 -36.42 8.57
CA GLU A 398 -12.16 -36.44 9.88
C GLU A 398 -10.96 -37.39 9.94
N ASN A 399 -11.06 -38.56 9.31
CA ASN A 399 -9.96 -39.52 9.27
C ASN A 399 -8.74 -38.96 8.54
N ALA A 400 -8.94 -38.16 7.47
CA ALA A 400 -7.86 -37.50 6.77
C ALA A 400 -7.17 -36.49 7.67
N TYR A 401 -7.93 -35.67 8.41
CA TYR A 401 -7.35 -34.74 9.37
C TYR A 401 -6.53 -35.45 10.44
N LYS A 402 -7.05 -36.52 11.04
CA LYS A 402 -6.31 -37.28 12.04
C LYS A 402 -5.00 -37.82 11.49
N THR A 403 -5.02 -38.42 10.29
CA THR A 403 -3.81 -38.92 9.63
C THR A 403 -2.79 -37.84 9.34
N PHE A 404 -3.24 -36.64 8.89
CA PHE A 404 -2.33 -35.53 8.61
C PHE A 404 -1.78 -34.88 9.88
N LEU A 405 -2.39 -35.06 11.05
CA LEU A 405 -1.90 -34.58 12.32
C LEU A 405 -0.99 -35.58 13.07
N GLU A 406 -0.97 -36.86 12.66
CA GLU A 406 -0.10 -37.89 13.28
C GLU A 406 1.38 -37.49 13.39
N PRO A 407 2.01 -36.78 12.40
CA PRO A 407 3.41 -36.40 12.49
C PRO A 407 3.77 -35.51 13.69
N ILE A 408 2.81 -34.80 14.29
CA ILE A 408 3.03 -33.90 15.43
C ILE A 408 3.60 -34.66 16.63
N ALA A 409 3.12 -35.88 16.88
CA ALA A 409 3.65 -36.71 17.97
C ALA A 409 5.16 -37.00 17.80
N GLY A 410 5.57 -37.36 16.57
CA GLY A 410 6.98 -37.58 16.24
C GLY A 410 7.83 -36.32 16.35
N PHE A 411 7.28 -35.15 16.03
CA PHE A 411 7.98 -33.88 16.25
C PHE A 411 8.21 -33.61 17.75
N HIS A 412 7.21 -33.88 18.59
CA HIS A 412 7.35 -33.74 20.04
C HIS A 412 8.42 -34.70 20.61
N GLU A 413 8.50 -35.94 20.12
CA GLU A 413 9.54 -36.90 20.51
C GLU A 413 10.96 -36.39 20.17
N LEU A 414 11.11 -35.60 19.10
CA LEU A 414 12.35 -34.94 18.72
C LEU A 414 12.61 -33.63 19.47
N GLY A 415 11.71 -33.22 20.36
CA GLY A 415 11.81 -31.98 21.11
C GLY A 415 11.40 -30.73 20.33
N ILE A 416 10.66 -30.87 19.23
CA ILE A 416 10.09 -29.76 18.45
C ILE A 416 8.75 -29.35 19.07
N PRO A 417 8.59 -28.15 19.64
CA PRO A 417 7.37 -27.71 20.29
C PRO A 417 6.36 -27.18 19.29
N VAL A 418 5.57 -28.06 18.65
CA VAL A 418 4.52 -27.65 17.73
C VAL A 418 3.34 -27.07 18.51
N GLN A 419 3.26 -25.73 18.59
CA GLN A 419 2.25 -25.01 19.37
C GLN A 419 1.29 -24.19 18.52
N THR A 420 1.64 -23.89 17.27
CA THR A 420 0.89 -23.08 16.34
C THR A 420 0.41 -23.94 15.16
N ALA A 421 -0.82 -23.74 14.73
CA ALA A 421 -1.30 -24.18 13.42
C ALA A 421 -1.33 -22.97 12.49
N MET A 422 -0.90 -23.13 11.26
CA MET A 422 -0.92 -22.10 10.22
C MET A 422 -1.67 -22.63 9.00
N GLN A 423 -2.65 -21.86 8.52
CA GLN A 423 -3.43 -22.22 7.35
C GLN A 423 -3.59 -21.01 6.43
N ASP A 424 -2.97 -21.07 5.29
CA ASP A 424 -2.89 -19.98 4.33
C ASP A 424 -3.58 -20.33 3.00
N ASP A 425 -3.99 -19.32 2.25
CA ASP A 425 -4.72 -19.41 0.96
C ASP A 425 -6.13 -20.05 1.04
N VAL A 426 -6.46 -20.74 2.10
CA VAL A 426 -7.74 -21.43 2.28
C VAL A 426 -8.67 -20.57 3.15
N ASN A 427 -9.92 -20.41 2.72
CA ASN A 427 -10.85 -19.48 3.37
C ASN A 427 -11.69 -20.10 4.49
N GLY A 428 -11.52 -21.39 4.76
CA GLY A 428 -12.22 -22.12 5.80
C GLY A 428 -11.34 -23.11 6.54
N VAL A 429 -11.75 -23.47 7.75
CA VAL A 429 -11.09 -24.46 8.62
C VAL A 429 -12.15 -25.37 9.20
N ALA A 430 -11.93 -26.70 9.10
CA ALA A 430 -12.87 -27.67 9.62
C ALA A 430 -13.00 -27.56 11.16
N TRP A 431 -14.22 -27.49 11.66
CA TRP A 431 -14.49 -27.25 13.08
C TRP A 431 -13.94 -28.34 14.00
N CYS A 432 -13.84 -29.60 13.53
CA CYS A 432 -13.24 -30.69 14.28
C CYS A 432 -11.75 -30.45 14.64
N LEU A 433 -11.04 -29.58 13.92
CA LEU A 433 -9.66 -29.21 14.25
C LEU A 433 -9.57 -28.45 15.59
N ALA A 434 -10.64 -27.76 16.01
CA ALA A 434 -10.70 -27.15 17.33
C ALA A 434 -10.74 -28.18 18.48
N ASP A 435 -11.01 -29.45 18.18
CA ASP A 435 -10.86 -30.57 19.11
C ASP A 435 -9.49 -31.23 19.00
N TYR A 436 -9.05 -31.55 17.78
CA TYR A 436 -7.86 -32.35 17.56
C TYR A 436 -6.55 -31.62 17.84
N LEU A 437 -6.45 -30.35 17.46
CA LEU A 437 -5.24 -29.57 17.65
C LEU A 437 -4.91 -29.36 19.14
N PRO A 438 -5.86 -28.99 20.03
CA PRO A 438 -5.59 -28.92 21.47
C PRO A 438 -5.17 -30.25 22.10
N ASP A 439 -5.70 -31.39 21.62
CA ASP A 439 -5.30 -32.72 22.09
C ASP A 439 -3.83 -33.04 21.79
N LEU A 440 -3.28 -32.41 20.76
CA LEU A 440 -1.89 -32.52 20.36
C LEU A 440 -0.99 -31.41 20.95
N GLY A 441 -1.50 -30.61 21.87
CA GLY A 441 -0.75 -29.52 22.51
C GLY A 441 -0.67 -28.23 21.71
N VAL A 442 -1.35 -28.14 20.57
CA VAL A 442 -1.44 -26.90 19.78
C VAL A 442 -2.38 -25.92 20.45
N LYS A 443 -1.94 -24.68 20.59
CA LYS A 443 -2.64 -23.62 21.34
C LYS A 443 -3.17 -22.51 20.45
N TYR A 444 -2.51 -22.30 19.31
CA TYR A 444 -2.72 -21.14 18.44
C TYR A 444 -3.05 -21.57 17.02
N LEU A 445 -3.87 -20.75 16.34
CA LEU A 445 -4.12 -20.87 14.91
C LEU A 445 -3.94 -19.50 14.26
N THR A 446 -3.12 -19.43 13.22
CA THR A 446 -3.06 -18.26 12.33
C THR A 446 -3.60 -18.62 10.95
N MET A 447 -4.29 -17.66 10.33
CA MET A 447 -4.87 -17.83 9.00
C MET A 447 -4.52 -16.62 8.14
N GLY A 448 -3.94 -16.85 6.97
CA GLY A 448 -3.74 -15.87 5.92
C GLY A 448 -4.64 -16.18 4.74
N SER A 449 -5.89 -15.72 4.77
CA SER A 449 -6.88 -16.03 3.74
C SER A 449 -6.59 -15.29 2.43
N ASN A 450 -7.05 -15.86 1.31
CA ASN A 450 -6.99 -15.25 -0.01
C ASN A 450 -8.40 -14.87 -0.49
N GLY A 451 -8.63 -13.55 -0.62
CA GLY A 451 -9.91 -13.01 -1.08
C GLY A 451 -10.21 -13.22 -2.58
N HIS A 452 -9.25 -13.78 -3.32
CA HIS A 452 -9.39 -13.98 -4.76
C HIS A 452 -10.48 -15.00 -5.14
N ARG A 453 -10.70 -16.04 -4.31
CA ARG A 453 -11.62 -17.13 -4.63
C ARG A 453 -12.91 -17.15 -3.82
N ALA A 454 -12.90 -16.57 -2.63
CA ALA A 454 -14.06 -16.55 -1.74
C ALA A 454 -14.00 -15.35 -0.80
N LEU A 455 -15.12 -15.06 -0.14
CA LEU A 455 -15.16 -14.02 0.89
C LEU A 455 -14.24 -14.41 2.06
N ILE A 456 -13.45 -13.45 2.51
CA ILE A 456 -12.63 -13.61 3.70
C ILE A 456 -13.53 -13.48 4.94
N PRO A 457 -13.44 -14.39 5.92
CA PRO A 457 -14.18 -14.26 7.16
C PRO A 457 -13.70 -13.04 7.94
N PHE A 458 -14.63 -12.29 8.51
CA PHE A 458 -14.42 -10.99 9.16
C PHE A 458 -13.99 -9.86 8.21
N ASP A 459 -14.30 -8.65 8.54
CA ASP A 459 -14.02 -7.44 7.76
C ASP A 459 -12.62 -6.84 8.03
N ARG A 460 -11.91 -7.36 9.03
CA ARG A 460 -10.58 -6.91 9.46
C ARG A 460 -9.80 -8.07 10.09
N PRO A 461 -8.48 -7.96 10.28
CA PRO A 461 -7.71 -8.88 11.10
C PRO A 461 -8.38 -9.03 12.47
N THR A 462 -8.56 -10.25 12.91
CA THR A 462 -9.38 -10.52 14.10
C THR A 462 -8.72 -11.58 14.96
N LEU A 463 -8.51 -11.22 16.24
CA LEU A 463 -8.13 -12.15 17.29
C LEU A 463 -9.41 -12.70 17.92
N TYR A 464 -9.57 -14.01 17.99
CA TYR A 464 -10.75 -14.66 18.54
C TYR A 464 -10.41 -16.00 19.21
N ARG A 465 -11.28 -16.43 20.12
CA ARG A 465 -11.25 -17.78 20.67
C ARG A 465 -12.13 -18.67 19.79
N TRP A 466 -11.53 -19.63 19.14
CA TRP A 466 -12.23 -20.61 18.34
C TRP A 466 -12.53 -21.84 19.19
N GLU A 467 -13.79 -22.04 19.55
CA GLU A 467 -14.25 -23.07 20.48
C GLU A 467 -14.99 -24.19 19.74
N SER A 468 -14.70 -25.42 20.10
CA SER A 468 -15.37 -26.61 19.61
C SER A 468 -16.64 -26.93 20.42
N PRO A 469 -17.54 -27.79 19.90
CA PRO A 469 -18.69 -28.28 20.67
C PRO A 469 -18.32 -29.04 21.94
N SER A 470 -17.11 -29.57 22.07
CA SER A 470 -16.62 -30.23 23.29
C SER A 470 -16.11 -29.27 24.35
N GLY A 471 -16.03 -27.96 24.06
CA GLY A 471 -15.51 -26.93 24.95
C GLY A 471 -13.99 -26.74 24.87
N LYS A 472 -13.27 -27.44 24.01
CA LYS A 472 -11.86 -27.16 23.72
C LYS A 472 -11.74 -25.90 22.86
N SER A 473 -10.60 -25.22 22.93
CA SER A 473 -10.46 -23.97 22.16
C SER A 473 -9.01 -23.69 21.78
N LEU A 474 -8.88 -22.91 20.70
CA LEU A 474 -7.64 -22.31 20.22
C LEU A 474 -7.74 -20.78 20.30
N LEU A 475 -6.65 -20.12 20.63
CA LEU A 475 -6.53 -18.69 20.36
C LEU A 475 -6.18 -18.52 18.89
N SER A 476 -7.05 -17.88 18.14
CA SER A 476 -6.96 -17.83 16.69
C SER A 476 -6.83 -16.40 16.20
N PHE A 477 -6.01 -16.18 15.17
CA PHE A 477 -5.81 -14.90 14.52
C PHE A 477 -6.02 -15.03 13.01
N ARG A 478 -6.99 -14.30 12.47
CA ARG A 478 -7.17 -14.15 11.04
C ARG A 478 -6.43 -12.90 10.58
N ALA A 479 -5.32 -13.07 9.86
CA ALA A 479 -4.59 -12.01 9.18
C ALA A 479 -5.32 -11.57 7.90
N ASP A 480 -4.98 -10.43 7.33
CA ASP A 480 -5.61 -9.97 6.08
C ASP A 480 -5.21 -10.84 4.87
N HIS A 481 -3.92 -11.20 4.78
CA HIS A 481 -3.42 -12.03 3.68
C HIS A 481 -2.10 -12.69 4.10
N TYR A 482 -1.79 -13.87 3.55
CA TYR A 482 -0.54 -14.59 3.81
C TYR A 482 0.70 -13.96 3.13
N MET A 483 0.49 -12.91 2.32
CA MET A 483 1.55 -12.10 1.69
C MET A 483 1.42 -10.61 2.01
N THR A 484 0.87 -10.24 3.17
CA THR A 484 0.61 -8.84 3.52
C THR A 484 1.84 -7.95 3.39
N ALA A 485 3.01 -8.38 3.89
CA ALA A 485 4.20 -7.54 3.83
C ALA A 485 4.88 -7.52 2.44
N ASN A 486 4.63 -8.49 1.56
CA ASN A 486 5.05 -8.40 0.17
C ASN A 486 4.38 -7.22 -0.55
N PHE A 487 3.11 -6.94 -0.22
CA PHE A 487 2.41 -5.77 -0.76
C PHE A 487 3.05 -4.45 -0.34
N TRP A 488 3.86 -4.45 0.71
CA TRP A 488 4.64 -3.28 1.13
C TRP A 488 6.02 -3.20 0.45
N GLY A 489 6.45 -4.25 -0.26
CA GLY A 489 7.75 -4.31 -0.93
C GLY A 489 8.89 -4.82 -0.06
N ILE A 490 8.59 -5.56 1.02
CA ILE A 490 9.61 -6.13 1.91
C ILE A 490 10.56 -7.08 1.18
N ASP A 491 10.02 -7.87 0.26
CA ASP A 491 10.76 -8.83 -0.58
C ASP A 491 11.74 -8.16 -1.57
N ARG A 492 11.60 -6.85 -1.79
CA ARG A 492 12.48 -6.05 -2.63
C ARG A 492 13.49 -5.22 -1.84
N GLY A 493 13.42 -5.23 -0.50
CA GLY A 493 14.23 -4.35 0.35
C GLY A 493 13.88 -2.86 0.18
N ASP A 494 12.67 -2.56 -0.25
CA ASP A 494 12.19 -1.22 -0.51
C ASP A 494 11.72 -0.55 0.79
N MET A 495 12.61 0.15 1.47
CA MET A 495 12.31 0.85 2.73
C MET A 495 11.20 1.90 2.58
N GLU A 496 11.15 2.62 1.45
CA GLU A 496 10.11 3.63 1.22
C GLU A 496 8.75 2.96 0.99
N GLY A 497 8.70 1.88 0.22
CA GLY A 497 7.50 1.09 0.01
C GLY A 497 6.99 0.48 1.32
N VAL A 498 7.87 -0.11 2.14
CA VAL A 498 7.52 -0.67 3.45
C VAL A 498 6.97 0.42 4.38
N ARG A 499 7.63 1.58 4.46
CA ARG A 499 7.15 2.72 5.25
C ARG A 499 5.73 3.13 4.84
N ASN A 500 5.54 3.38 3.55
CA ASN A 500 4.24 3.80 3.02
C ASN A 500 3.17 2.73 3.24
N GLY A 501 3.52 1.46 3.02
CA GLY A 501 2.64 0.32 3.22
C GLY A 501 2.21 0.15 4.68
N VAL A 502 3.16 0.17 5.61
CA VAL A 502 2.90 0.05 7.06
C VAL A 502 1.98 1.17 7.55
N PHE A 503 2.29 2.44 7.26
CA PHE A 503 1.47 3.54 7.76
C PHE A 503 0.09 3.61 7.08
N SER A 504 0.00 3.27 5.79
CA SER A 504 -1.29 3.13 5.12
C SER A 504 -2.11 1.99 5.74
N TYR A 505 -1.47 0.87 6.07
CA TYR A 505 -2.11 -0.27 6.69
C TYR A 505 -2.61 0.05 8.10
N ILE A 506 -1.81 0.72 8.93
CA ILE A 506 -2.22 1.20 10.26
C ILE A 506 -3.48 2.10 10.16
N ARG A 507 -3.47 3.08 9.25
CA ARG A 507 -4.65 3.94 9.03
C ARG A 507 -5.89 3.13 8.62
N THR A 508 -5.70 2.16 7.73
CA THR A 508 -6.78 1.26 7.29
C THR A 508 -7.32 0.42 8.44
N LEU A 509 -6.45 -0.16 9.26
CA LEU A 509 -6.83 -0.95 10.43
C LEU A 509 -7.62 -0.10 11.43
N ARG A 510 -7.16 1.11 11.73
CA ARG A 510 -7.87 2.05 12.62
C ARG A 510 -9.25 2.43 12.08
N SER A 511 -9.36 2.71 10.79
CA SER A 511 -10.65 3.02 10.15
C SER A 511 -11.66 1.87 10.20
N ARG A 512 -11.17 0.62 10.29
CA ARG A 512 -11.99 -0.59 10.48
C ARG A 512 -12.25 -0.92 11.95
N GLY A 513 -11.79 -0.09 12.91
CA GLY A 513 -11.95 -0.33 14.35
C GLY A 513 -11.05 -1.43 14.89
N TYR A 514 -9.82 -1.56 14.39
CA TYR A 514 -8.80 -2.44 14.95
C TYR A 514 -8.09 -1.75 16.11
N ASP A 515 -8.25 -2.26 17.33
CA ASP A 515 -7.83 -1.57 18.56
C ASP A 515 -6.49 -2.04 19.13
N PHE A 516 -5.88 -3.08 18.55
CA PHE A 516 -4.59 -3.59 19.04
C PHE A 516 -3.43 -2.77 18.47
N PRO A 517 -2.41 -2.41 19.27
CA PRO A 517 -1.22 -1.72 18.79
C PRO A 517 -0.15 -2.71 18.28
N LEU A 518 -0.58 -3.76 17.59
CA LEU A 518 0.29 -4.77 17.00
C LEU A 518 -0.21 -5.20 15.62
N ILE A 519 0.71 -5.54 14.76
CA ILE A 519 0.46 -6.10 13.43
C ILE A 519 1.23 -7.42 13.34
N THR A 520 0.57 -8.46 12.84
CA THR A 520 1.23 -9.67 12.33
C THR A 520 1.09 -9.68 10.83
N ALA A 521 2.21 -9.59 10.11
CA ALA A 521 2.25 -9.54 8.66
C ALA A 521 3.07 -10.71 8.12
N GLN A 522 2.40 -11.62 7.45
CA GLN A 522 3.01 -12.74 6.76
C GLN A 522 3.62 -12.29 5.42
N TYR A 523 4.70 -12.93 4.99
CA TYR A 523 5.33 -12.67 3.70
C TYR A 523 6.20 -13.82 3.22
N SER A 524 6.36 -13.91 1.90
CA SER A 524 7.30 -14.80 1.23
C SER A 524 8.61 -14.07 0.92
N GLY A 525 9.73 -14.79 0.82
CA GLY A 525 11.05 -14.20 0.60
C GLY A 525 11.22 -13.46 -0.74
N TYR A 526 10.32 -13.69 -1.69
CA TYR A 526 10.29 -13.03 -3.01
C TYR A 526 8.85 -12.73 -3.42
N SER A 527 8.66 -12.16 -4.62
CA SER A 527 7.36 -11.71 -5.14
C SER A 527 6.36 -12.82 -5.47
N THR A 528 6.74 -14.08 -5.33
CA THR A 528 5.86 -15.24 -5.51
C THR A 528 5.66 -15.98 -4.20
N ASP A 529 4.48 -16.55 -4.00
CA ASP A 529 4.08 -17.19 -2.75
C ASP A 529 4.86 -18.48 -2.43
N ASN A 530 5.14 -19.32 -3.42
CA ASN A 530 5.97 -20.53 -3.28
C ASN A 530 7.48 -20.24 -3.45
N SER A 531 7.98 -19.16 -2.89
CA SER A 531 9.36 -18.74 -3.07
C SER A 531 10.30 -19.24 -1.96
N PRO A 532 11.62 -19.34 -2.23
CA PRO A 532 12.59 -19.65 -1.21
C PRO A 532 12.66 -18.56 -0.14
N PRO A 533 13.24 -18.84 1.04
CA PRO A 533 13.54 -17.82 2.03
C PRO A 533 14.52 -16.77 1.49
N SER A 534 14.48 -15.57 2.08
CA SER A 534 15.42 -14.48 1.85
C SER A 534 15.87 -13.90 3.18
N MET A 535 17.11 -13.46 3.28
CA MET A 535 17.58 -12.73 4.46
C MET A 535 17.74 -11.21 4.19
N GLN A 536 17.30 -10.75 3.03
CA GLN A 536 17.43 -9.33 2.63
C GLN A 536 16.67 -8.42 3.59
N GLU A 537 15.52 -8.86 4.06
CA GLU A 537 14.69 -8.13 5.01
C GLU A 537 15.32 -7.96 6.40
N CYS A 538 16.26 -8.82 6.80
CA CYS A 538 16.93 -8.67 8.09
C CYS A 538 17.69 -7.33 8.21
N ALA A 539 18.31 -6.88 7.11
CA ALA A 539 18.93 -5.57 7.04
C ALA A 539 17.89 -4.44 7.08
N LEU A 540 16.79 -4.60 6.34
CA LEU A 540 15.69 -3.64 6.34
C LEU A 540 15.05 -3.51 7.72
N ILE A 541 14.81 -4.62 8.44
CA ILE A 541 14.25 -4.61 9.80
C ILE A 541 15.19 -3.87 10.76
N ARG A 542 16.50 -4.14 10.70
CA ARG A 542 17.48 -3.42 11.52
C ARG A 542 17.43 -1.93 11.24
N ASP A 543 17.49 -1.54 9.98
CA ASP A 543 17.48 -0.13 9.58
C ASP A 543 16.16 0.56 9.95
N TRP A 544 15.03 -0.18 9.92
CA TRP A 544 13.74 0.28 10.43
C TRP A 544 13.78 0.54 11.94
N ASN A 545 14.24 -0.44 12.73
CA ASN A 545 14.30 -0.33 14.20
C ASN A 545 15.30 0.74 14.69
N ASP A 546 16.31 1.06 13.86
CA ASP A 546 17.24 2.16 14.14
C ASP A 546 16.63 3.55 13.84
N HIS A 547 15.52 3.59 13.08
CA HIS A 547 14.91 4.84 12.64
C HIS A 547 13.57 5.16 13.32
N TYR A 548 12.74 4.15 13.59
CA TYR A 548 11.38 4.26 14.15
C TYR A 548 11.28 3.71 15.62
#